data_1069b8231fe8cfd0f907728f6200f5eb
#
_entry.id   1069b8231fe8cfd0f907728f6200f5eb
#
_cell.length_a   1.000
_cell.length_b   1.000
_cell.length_c   1.000
_cell.angle_alpha   90.00
_cell.angle_beta   90.00
_cell.angle_gamma   90.00
#
_symmetry.space_group_name_H-M   'P 1'
#
loop_
_entity.id
_entity.type
_entity.pdbx_description
1 polymer ?
#
loop_
_entity_poly.entity_id
_entity_poly.type
_entity_poly.pdbx_seq_one_letter_code
_entity_poly.pdbx_strand_id
1 'polypeptide(L)'
;LKVVIVNDCAHVMEDLIPYLSSEFEIQFLQRTRGLWSKTFRLLWKIIKSDGDVYHVNYALQDAYLVDKFKHLDILYCHGSDVRWTIHSKEWGWIVKSNLKKAKVVLYATPDLKEHATKFREDAIYLPTPVKTDVFTPKQRYNNPLKAVYFKLPYEQLPLGLDIYLKQSNIALDILERNVPYEKMPETLKKYDVFVDRFSIPSFSKTCLEAMSSGLAVISYKDDCFSRVEELDIENIKKEGKTNRDFVEKNHDAKLVANQLSRIWRDVYD
;
A
#
# COMPACT_ATOMS: atom_id res chain seq x y z
N LEU A 1 -23.89 11.19 -1.58
CA LEU A 1 -22.61 11.85 -1.41
C LEU A 1 -21.69 11.48 -2.58
N LYS A 2 -21.22 12.50 -3.29
CA LYS A 2 -20.32 12.34 -4.45
C LYS A 2 -18.87 12.55 -4.05
N VAL A 3 -18.04 11.52 -4.22
CA VAL A 3 -16.63 11.56 -3.86
C VAL A 3 -15.76 11.56 -5.11
N VAL A 4 -14.89 12.54 -5.23
CA VAL A 4 -13.88 12.60 -6.28
C VAL A 4 -12.55 12.08 -5.73
N ILE A 5 -12.12 10.93 -6.23
CA ILE A 5 -10.83 10.33 -5.88
C ILE A 5 -9.80 10.74 -6.93
N VAL A 6 -8.72 11.35 -6.48
CA VAL A 6 -7.64 11.79 -7.37
C VAL A 6 -6.43 10.91 -7.18
N ASN A 7 -6.06 10.24 -8.27
CA ASN A 7 -4.96 9.29 -8.36
C ASN A 7 -5.13 8.04 -7.48
N ASP A 8 -4.25 7.06 -7.68
CA ASP A 8 -4.12 5.88 -6.84
C ASP A 8 -2.65 5.56 -6.59
N CYS A 9 -2.37 4.92 -5.49
CA CYS A 9 -1.05 4.43 -5.15
C CYS A 9 -1.13 2.94 -4.82
N ALA A 10 -0.42 2.13 -5.60
CA ALA A 10 -0.35 0.68 -5.38
C ALA A 10 -1.73 -0.03 -5.34
N HIS A 11 -2.69 0.39 -6.17
CA HIS A 11 -4.03 -0.18 -6.26
C HIS A 11 -4.87 -0.11 -4.97
N VAL A 12 -4.55 0.84 -4.08
CA VAL A 12 -5.25 1.00 -2.80
C VAL A 12 -6.71 1.36 -3.01
N MET A 13 -6.97 2.36 -3.86
CA MET A 13 -8.36 2.78 -4.11
C MET A 13 -9.10 1.80 -5.02
N GLU A 14 -8.42 1.18 -5.98
CA GLU A 14 -9.01 0.11 -6.80
C GLU A 14 -9.50 -1.08 -5.95
N ASP A 15 -8.86 -1.35 -4.82
CA ASP A 15 -9.29 -2.38 -3.89
C ASP A 15 -10.48 -1.94 -3.01
N LEU A 16 -10.61 -0.65 -2.72
CA LEU A 16 -11.65 -0.11 -1.83
C LEU A 16 -12.95 0.26 -2.58
N ILE A 17 -12.84 0.79 -3.80
CA ILE A 17 -14.00 1.27 -4.60
C ILE A 17 -15.16 0.25 -4.69
N PRO A 18 -14.92 -1.07 -4.92
CA PRO A 18 -16.01 -2.03 -5.01
C PRO A 18 -16.90 -2.11 -3.75
N TYR A 19 -16.33 -1.83 -2.57
CA TYR A 19 -17.06 -1.84 -1.28
C TYR A 19 -17.71 -0.48 -0.94
N LEU A 20 -17.29 0.59 -1.61
CA LEU A 20 -17.77 1.96 -1.38
C LEU A 20 -18.83 2.42 -2.39
N SER A 21 -18.81 1.86 -3.60
CA SER A 21 -19.65 2.29 -4.71
C SER A 21 -21.17 2.05 -4.50
N SER A 22 -21.55 1.21 -3.55
CA SER A 22 -22.97 1.04 -3.16
C SER A 22 -23.50 2.20 -2.30
N GLU A 23 -22.63 2.98 -1.66
CA GLU A 23 -23.00 4.04 -0.74
C GLU A 23 -22.69 5.44 -1.27
N PHE A 24 -21.72 5.53 -2.20
CA PHE A 24 -21.19 6.80 -2.72
C PHE A 24 -21.18 6.81 -4.25
N GLU A 25 -21.49 7.97 -4.82
CA GLU A 25 -21.19 8.23 -6.23
C GLU A 25 -19.70 8.54 -6.35
N ILE A 26 -18.91 7.62 -6.93
CA ILE A 26 -17.45 7.75 -6.99
C ILE A 26 -17.02 8.18 -8.38
N GLN A 27 -16.33 9.32 -8.47
CA GLN A 27 -15.61 9.75 -9.67
C GLN A 27 -14.10 9.54 -9.46
N PHE A 28 -13.50 8.65 -10.25
CA PHE A 28 -12.08 8.32 -10.14
C PHE A 28 -11.25 9.01 -11.22
N LEU A 29 -10.35 9.89 -10.83
CA LEU A 29 -9.49 10.69 -11.70
C LEU A 29 -8.05 10.15 -11.64
N GLN A 30 -7.70 9.28 -12.58
CA GLN A 30 -6.33 8.76 -12.67
C GLN A 30 -5.43 9.62 -13.57
N ARG A 31 -4.15 9.67 -13.21
CA ARG A 31 -3.08 10.17 -14.08
C ARG A 31 -2.90 9.24 -15.28
N THR A 32 -2.79 9.81 -16.46
CA THR A 32 -2.41 9.07 -17.67
C THR A 32 -0.89 9.14 -17.90
N ARG A 33 -0.33 8.17 -18.63
CA ARG A 33 1.11 8.17 -18.97
C ARG A 33 1.45 9.34 -19.90
N GLY A 34 2.61 9.97 -19.68
CA GLY A 34 3.12 11.10 -20.49
C GLY A 34 3.20 12.43 -19.73
N LEU A 35 4.26 13.24 -19.98
CA LEU A 35 4.57 14.44 -19.18
C LEU A 35 3.46 15.51 -19.29
N TRP A 36 2.99 15.81 -20.50
CA TRP A 36 1.92 16.79 -20.77
C TRP A 36 0.55 16.31 -20.29
N SER A 37 0.26 15.01 -20.44
CA SER A 37 -1.01 14.45 -20.02
C SER A 37 -1.12 14.31 -18.49
N LYS A 38 0.00 14.14 -17.80
CA LYS A 38 0.03 14.03 -16.33
C LYS A 38 -0.44 15.32 -15.65
N THR A 39 -0.05 16.49 -16.16
CA THR A 39 -0.34 17.77 -15.49
C THR A 39 -1.59 18.42 -16.06
N PHE A 40 -1.64 18.70 -17.36
CA PHE A 40 -2.75 19.48 -17.95
C PHE A 40 -4.06 18.68 -18.03
N ARG A 41 -3.99 17.41 -18.40
CA ARG A 41 -5.19 16.59 -18.51
C ARG A 41 -5.82 16.29 -17.15
N LEU A 42 -4.99 16.02 -16.13
CA LEU A 42 -5.46 15.83 -14.78
C LEU A 42 -6.04 17.14 -14.21
N LEU A 43 -5.34 18.26 -14.38
CA LEU A 43 -5.83 19.59 -13.99
C LEU A 43 -7.20 19.89 -14.62
N TRP A 44 -7.35 19.66 -15.92
CA TRP A 44 -8.63 19.85 -16.61
C TRP A 44 -9.75 18.96 -16.04
N LYS A 45 -9.43 17.70 -15.72
CA LYS A 45 -10.38 16.78 -15.06
C LYS A 45 -10.76 17.29 -13.66
N ILE A 46 -9.79 17.77 -12.87
CA ILE A 46 -10.03 18.34 -11.54
C ILE A 46 -10.94 19.58 -11.67
N ILE A 47 -10.64 20.52 -12.57
CA ILE A 47 -11.46 21.72 -12.75
C ILE A 47 -12.90 21.37 -13.12
N LYS A 48 -13.09 20.39 -14.01
CA LYS A 48 -14.43 19.96 -14.48
C LYS A 48 -15.14 19.00 -13.53
N SER A 49 -14.45 18.43 -12.57
CA SER A 49 -15.11 17.55 -11.59
C SER A 49 -15.99 18.37 -10.65
N ASP A 50 -17.06 17.73 -10.22
CA ASP A 50 -18.01 18.27 -9.26
C ASP A 50 -18.25 17.19 -8.20
N GLY A 51 -17.71 17.39 -7.01
CA GLY A 51 -17.79 16.44 -5.90
C GLY A 51 -17.98 17.15 -4.57
N ASP A 52 -18.68 16.47 -3.67
CA ASP A 52 -18.88 16.93 -2.31
C ASP A 52 -17.62 16.76 -1.45
N VAL A 53 -16.84 15.70 -1.73
CA VAL A 53 -15.58 15.38 -1.05
C VAL A 53 -14.49 15.07 -2.07
N TYR A 54 -13.32 15.67 -1.89
CA TYR A 54 -12.11 15.40 -2.68
C TYR A 54 -11.10 14.60 -1.85
N HIS A 55 -10.88 13.34 -2.25
CA HIS A 55 -9.90 12.44 -1.66
C HIS A 55 -8.69 12.31 -2.58
N VAL A 56 -7.53 12.74 -2.12
CA VAL A 56 -6.29 12.73 -2.91
C VAL A 56 -5.30 11.74 -2.33
N ASN A 57 -4.83 10.85 -3.18
CA ASN A 57 -3.76 9.91 -2.86
C ASN A 57 -2.41 10.53 -3.22
N TYR A 58 -1.54 10.62 -2.22
CA TYR A 58 -0.19 11.15 -2.33
C TYR A 58 -0.07 12.69 -2.19
N ALA A 59 0.77 13.13 -1.27
CA ALA A 59 0.86 14.53 -0.83
C ALA A 59 1.69 15.46 -1.75
N LEU A 60 1.69 15.24 -3.08
CA LEU A 60 2.46 16.04 -4.04
C LEU A 60 1.59 16.95 -4.92
N GLN A 61 1.95 17.03 -6.21
CA GLN A 61 1.35 17.98 -7.16
C GLN A 61 -0.17 17.84 -7.27
N ASP A 62 -0.69 16.62 -7.20
CA ASP A 62 -2.14 16.37 -7.34
C ASP A 62 -2.92 17.01 -6.20
N ALA A 63 -2.42 16.84 -4.96
CA ALA A 63 -3.01 17.47 -3.78
C ALA A 63 -2.92 19.01 -3.86
N TYR A 64 -1.79 19.53 -4.33
CA TYR A 64 -1.61 20.97 -4.56
C TYR A 64 -2.60 21.51 -5.59
N LEU A 65 -2.83 20.79 -6.70
CA LEU A 65 -3.80 21.21 -7.72
C LEU A 65 -5.24 21.16 -7.19
N VAL A 66 -5.58 20.13 -6.43
CA VAL A 66 -6.91 20.04 -5.80
C VAL A 66 -7.12 21.20 -4.82
N ASP A 67 -6.13 21.51 -3.96
CA ASP A 67 -6.18 22.67 -3.06
C ASP A 67 -6.37 24.01 -3.78
N LYS A 68 -5.81 24.16 -4.99
CA LYS A 68 -5.89 25.41 -5.76
C LYS A 68 -7.20 25.63 -6.51
N PHE A 69 -7.84 24.57 -6.96
CA PHE A 69 -9.00 24.66 -7.85
C PHE A 69 -10.29 24.11 -7.25
N LYS A 70 -10.18 23.43 -6.15
CA LYS A 70 -11.27 22.82 -5.37
C LYS A 70 -10.96 22.97 -3.86
N HIS A 71 -11.37 22.01 -3.07
CA HIS A 71 -11.01 21.90 -1.66
C HIS A 71 -10.31 20.56 -1.40
N LEU A 72 -9.24 20.58 -0.63
CA LEU A 72 -8.49 19.39 -0.26
C LEU A 72 -9.08 18.83 1.04
N ASP A 73 -10.07 17.93 0.91
CA ASP A 73 -10.73 17.39 2.08
C ASP A 73 -9.90 16.29 2.71
N ILE A 74 -9.51 15.29 1.93
CA ILE A 74 -8.76 14.14 2.43
C ILE A 74 -7.45 14.00 1.67
N LEU A 75 -6.37 13.89 2.41
CA LEU A 75 -5.04 13.61 1.90
C LEU A 75 -4.55 12.29 2.48
N TYR A 76 -4.36 11.28 1.62
CA TYR A 76 -3.89 9.98 2.02
C TYR A 76 -2.40 9.81 1.66
N CYS A 77 -1.54 9.73 2.69
CA CYS A 77 -0.09 9.60 2.56
C CYS A 77 0.32 8.13 2.50
N HIS A 78 1.10 7.76 1.47
CA HIS A 78 1.46 6.36 1.19
C HIS A 78 2.91 5.99 1.48
N GLY A 79 3.75 6.95 1.83
CA GLY A 79 5.10 6.66 2.31
C GLY A 79 6.17 7.59 1.81
N SER A 80 6.61 7.49 0.56
CA SER A 80 7.73 8.31 0.05
C SER A 80 7.45 9.81 0.08
N ASP A 81 6.20 10.22 0.04
CA ASP A 81 5.76 11.62 0.19
C ASP A 81 6.16 12.19 1.56
N VAL A 82 5.80 11.54 2.65
CA VAL A 82 6.07 12.02 4.02
C VAL A 82 7.35 11.46 4.62
N ARG A 83 7.88 10.34 4.10
CA ARG A 83 9.13 9.74 4.60
C ARG A 83 10.36 10.43 4.04
N TRP A 84 10.36 10.79 2.74
CA TRP A 84 11.52 11.34 2.05
C TRP A 84 11.26 12.68 1.37
N THR A 85 10.19 12.78 0.56
CA THR A 85 9.93 13.97 -0.26
C THR A 85 9.68 15.21 0.59
N ILE A 86 9.08 15.07 1.77
CA ILE A 86 8.85 16.18 2.72
C ILE A 86 10.16 16.88 3.15
N HIS A 87 11.29 16.18 3.08
CA HIS A 87 12.62 16.71 3.40
C HIS A 87 13.37 17.24 2.17
N SER A 88 12.84 17.04 0.98
CA SER A 88 13.42 17.53 -0.28
C SER A 88 13.39 19.06 -0.34
N LYS A 89 14.48 19.67 -0.83
CA LYS A 89 14.54 21.12 -1.07
C LYS A 89 13.55 21.57 -2.15
N GLU A 90 13.31 20.74 -3.15
CA GLU A 90 12.48 21.05 -4.31
C GLU A 90 10.98 20.88 -4.04
N TRP A 91 10.59 19.80 -3.40
CA TRP A 91 9.19 19.37 -3.27
C TRP A 91 8.66 19.38 -1.83
N GLY A 92 9.55 19.45 -0.84
CA GLY A 92 9.15 19.36 0.57
C GLY A 92 8.17 20.44 1.01
N TRP A 93 8.25 21.65 0.43
CA TRP A 93 7.32 22.73 0.73
C TRP A 93 5.89 22.42 0.27
N ILE A 94 5.73 21.73 -0.88
CA ILE A 94 4.41 21.29 -1.38
C ILE A 94 3.79 20.28 -0.42
N VAL A 95 4.56 19.25 -0.02
CA VAL A 95 4.08 18.22 0.92
C VAL A 95 3.64 18.87 2.24
N LYS A 96 4.48 19.73 2.83
CA LYS A 96 4.15 20.45 4.08
C LYS A 96 2.92 21.33 3.94
N SER A 97 2.77 22.03 2.80
CA SER A 97 1.60 22.86 2.53
C SER A 97 0.33 22.02 2.45
N ASN A 98 0.37 20.91 1.72
CA ASN A 98 -0.79 20.04 1.54
C ASN A 98 -1.23 19.39 2.86
N LEU A 99 -0.27 18.92 3.67
CA LEU A 99 -0.57 18.38 5.01
C LEU A 99 -1.29 19.39 5.90
N LYS A 100 -0.87 20.68 5.86
CA LYS A 100 -1.49 21.74 6.66
C LYS A 100 -2.89 22.12 6.18
N LYS A 101 -3.19 21.99 4.90
CA LYS A 101 -4.42 22.47 4.27
C LYS A 101 -5.52 21.43 4.16
N ALA A 102 -5.15 20.14 4.07
CA ALA A 102 -6.15 19.09 4.04
C ALA A 102 -7.03 19.13 5.28
N LYS A 103 -8.33 18.93 5.15
CA LYS A 103 -9.24 18.83 6.33
C LYS A 103 -8.85 17.61 7.15
N VAL A 104 -8.62 16.46 6.52
CA VAL A 104 -8.18 15.22 7.16
C VAL A 104 -6.94 14.69 6.47
N VAL A 105 -5.94 14.26 7.25
CA VAL A 105 -4.74 13.58 6.77
C VAL A 105 -4.78 12.13 7.22
N LEU A 106 -4.61 11.21 6.25
CA LEU A 106 -4.51 9.78 6.47
C LEU A 106 -3.07 9.31 6.19
N TYR A 107 -2.62 8.27 6.90
CA TYR A 107 -1.35 7.60 6.61
C TYR A 107 -1.50 6.08 6.55
N ALA A 108 -0.81 5.43 5.59
CA ALA A 108 -1.07 4.06 5.17
C ALA A 108 -0.37 2.98 6.01
N THR A 109 0.77 3.30 6.63
CA THR A 109 1.59 2.32 7.36
C THR A 109 2.03 2.86 8.72
N PRO A 110 2.17 2.01 9.75
CA PRO A 110 2.46 2.45 11.12
C PRO A 110 3.71 3.30 11.29
N ASP A 111 4.76 3.02 10.50
CA ASP A 111 6.02 3.78 10.52
C ASP A 111 5.85 5.24 10.05
N LEU A 112 4.79 5.54 9.31
CA LEU A 112 4.48 6.91 8.89
C LEU A 112 3.89 7.78 10.00
N LYS A 113 3.49 7.19 11.12
CA LYS A 113 2.87 7.93 12.22
C LYS A 113 3.71 9.15 12.62
N GLU A 114 4.96 8.94 13.01
CA GLU A 114 5.85 10.03 13.44
C GLU A 114 6.08 11.07 12.33
N HIS A 115 6.21 10.62 11.09
CA HIS A 115 6.38 11.51 9.95
C HIS A 115 5.15 12.37 9.68
N ALA A 116 3.95 11.82 9.76
CA ALA A 116 2.70 12.53 9.52
C ALA A 116 2.34 13.44 10.71
N THR A 117 2.39 12.92 11.94
CA THR A 117 1.96 13.66 13.15
C THR A 117 2.89 14.81 13.48
N LYS A 118 4.14 14.80 13.05
CA LYS A 118 5.03 15.95 13.16
C LYS A 118 4.49 17.22 12.49
N PHE A 119 3.67 17.07 11.46
CA PHE A 119 3.08 18.18 10.68
C PHE A 119 1.57 18.30 10.84
N ARG A 120 0.91 17.21 11.23
CA ARG A 120 -0.53 17.10 11.47
C ARG A 120 -0.77 16.13 12.63
N GLU A 121 -0.85 16.67 13.83
CA GLU A 121 -1.03 15.90 15.09
C GLU A 121 -2.27 15.01 15.06
N ASP A 122 -3.32 15.44 14.37
CA ASP A 122 -4.59 14.76 14.18
C ASP A 122 -4.60 13.77 12.98
N ALA A 123 -3.45 13.47 12.39
CA ALA A 123 -3.38 12.49 11.29
C ALA A 123 -3.85 11.10 11.74
N ILE A 124 -4.67 10.46 10.91
CA ILE A 124 -5.36 9.20 11.22
C ILE A 124 -4.70 8.04 10.47
N TYR A 125 -4.50 6.93 11.16
CA TYR A 125 -4.08 5.68 10.53
C TYR A 125 -5.23 5.05 9.76
N LEU A 126 -5.05 4.87 8.46
CA LEU A 126 -5.92 4.05 7.62
C LEU A 126 -5.07 2.93 7.00
N PRO A 127 -5.28 1.65 7.36
CA PRO A 127 -4.44 0.56 6.89
C PRO A 127 -4.47 0.39 5.38
N THR A 128 -3.34 -0.03 4.78
CA THR A 128 -3.30 -0.47 3.38
C THR A 128 -4.26 -1.65 3.18
N PRO A 129 -5.25 -1.57 2.28
CA PRO A 129 -6.25 -2.62 2.08
C PRO A 129 -5.70 -3.81 1.30
N VAL A 130 -6.27 -4.98 1.56
CA VAL A 130 -6.06 -6.21 0.78
C VAL A 130 -7.41 -6.88 0.51
N LYS A 131 -7.67 -7.27 -0.73
CA LYS A 131 -8.84 -8.10 -1.10
C LYS A 131 -8.60 -9.54 -0.65
N THR A 132 -9.00 -9.85 0.58
CA THR A 132 -8.75 -11.17 1.19
C THR A 132 -9.53 -12.30 0.54
N ASP A 133 -10.61 -11.99 -0.16
CA ASP A 133 -11.40 -12.89 -1.00
C ASP A 133 -10.71 -13.24 -2.34
N VAL A 134 -9.80 -12.39 -2.81
CA VAL A 134 -9.00 -12.60 -4.03
C VAL A 134 -7.64 -13.23 -3.71
N PHE A 135 -6.96 -12.69 -2.71
CA PHE A 135 -5.67 -13.21 -2.21
C PHE A 135 -5.92 -14.32 -1.17
N THR A 136 -6.21 -15.52 -1.66
CA THR A 136 -6.58 -16.68 -0.84
C THR A 136 -5.44 -17.69 -0.70
N PRO A 137 -5.35 -18.41 0.42
CA PRO A 137 -4.33 -19.42 0.64
C PRO A 137 -4.37 -20.53 -0.42
N LYS A 138 -3.19 -21.05 -0.76
CA LYS A 138 -3.08 -22.21 -1.62
C LYS A 138 -3.35 -23.52 -0.84
N GLN A 139 -3.75 -24.56 -1.55
CA GLN A 139 -4.07 -25.86 -0.93
C GLN A 139 -2.84 -26.75 -0.70
N ARG A 140 -1.76 -26.54 -1.44
CA ARG A 140 -0.59 -27.42 -1.41
C ARG A 140 0.69 -26.61 -1.37
N TYR A 141 1.64 -27.04 -0.57
CA TYR A 141 2.99 -26.49 -0.51
C TYR A 141 3.90 -27.15 -1.56
N ASN A 142 4.93 -26.44 -1.99
CA ASN A 142 5.90 -26.96 -2.93
C ASN A 142 6.84 -27.96 -2.24
N ASN A 143 7.39 -28.90 -3.02
CA ASN A 143 8.46 -29.78 -2.57
C ASN A 143 9.49 -29.87 -3.72
N PRO A 144 10.66 -29.25 -3.62
CA PRO A 144 11.13 -28.39 -2.51
C PRO A 144 10.31 -27.09 -2.39
N LEU A 145 10.37 -26.48 -1.19
CA LEU A 145 9.73 -25.20 -0.89
C LEU A 145 10.31 -24.08 -1.77
N LYS A 146 9.48 -23.05 -2.07
CA LYS A 146 9.87 -21.94 -2.95
C LYS A 146 9.63 -20.59 -2.26
N ALA A 147 10.64 -19.73 -2.34
CA ALA A 147 10.56 -18.33 -1.95
C ALA A 147 10.50 -17.41 -3.17
N VAL A 148 9.89 -16.23 -3.01
CA VAL A 148 9.89 -15.17 -4.02
C VAL A 148 10.32 -13.84 -3.44
N TYR A 149 11.13 -13.10 -4.20
CA TYR A 149 11.46 -11.70 -3.99
C TYR A 149 11.16 -10.89 -5.23
N PHE A 150 10.42 -9.77 -5.08
CA PHE A 150 10.22 -8.82 -6.17
C PHE A 150 11.31 -7.75 -6.10
N LYS A 151 12.24 -7.81 -7.04
CA LYS A 151 13.43 -6.95 -7.10
C LYS A 151 13.08 -5.47 -7.05
N LEU A 152 13.71 -4.76 -6.12
CA LEU A 152 13.65 -3.30 -6.01
C LEU A 152 14.94 -2.71 -6.59
N PRO A 153 14.85 -1.67 -7.45
CA PRO A 153 16.01 -1.12 -8.14
C PRO A 153 17.02 -0.43 -7.22
N TYR A 154 16.61 -0.11 -6.00
CA TYR A 154 17.39 0.61 -5.00
C TYR A 154 17.79 -0.26 -3.78
N GLU A 155 17.47 -1.55 -3.81
CA GLU A 155 17.68 -2.45 -2.68
C GLU A 155 18.46 -3.70 -3.10
N GLN A 156 19.39 -4.11 -2.28
CA GLN A 156 20.08 -5.40 -2.39
C GLN A 156 19.53 -6.34 -1.32
N LEU A 157 19.46 -7.62 -1.65
CA LEU A 157 19.11 -8.62 -0.64
C LEU A 157 20.14 -8.64 0.49
N PRO A 158 19.71 -8.85 1.73
CA PRO A 158 20.60 -8.94 2.87
C PRO A 158 21.65 -10.02 2.68
N LEU A 159 22.87 -9.72 3.12
CA LEU A 159 23.97 -10.67 3.08
C LEU A 159 23.61 -11.94 3.86
N GLY A 160 23.79 -13.10 3.26
CA GLY A 160 23.52 -14.39 3.91
C GLY A 160 22.07 -14.89 3.78
N LEU A 161 21.13 -14.11 3.23
CA LEU A 161 19.76 -14.59 3.01
C LEU A 161 19.73 -15.78 2.03
N ASP A 162 20.51 -15.72 0.97
CA ASP A 162 20.62 -16.81 -0.01
C ASP A 162 21.22 -18.09 0.61
N ILE A 163 22.19 -17.95 1.51
CA ILE A 163 22.79 -19.08 2.26
C ILE A 163 21.73 -19.68 3.19
N TYR A 164 21.01 -18.85 3.94
CA TYR A 164 19.94 -19.27 4.84
C TYR A 164 18.83 -20.05 4.13
N LEU A 165 18.37 -19.56 2.99
CA LEU A 165 17.35 -20.25 2.18
C LEU A 165 17.87 -21.57 1.61
N LYS A 166 19.11 -21.61 1.13
CA LYS A 166 19.73 -22.83 0.62
C LYS A 166 19.92 -23.88 1.72
N GLN A 167 20.33 -23.50 2.93
CA GLN A 167 20.46 -24.42 4.06
C GLN A 167 19.09 -25.03 4.45
N SER A 168 18.01 -24.29 4.24
CA SER A 168 16.64 -24.74 4.47
C SER A 168 16.01 -25.46 3.27
N ASN A 169 16.79 -25.76 2.22
CA ASN A 169 16.33 -26.37 0.97
C ASN A 169 15.18 -25.60 0.30
N ILE A 170 15.25 -24.26 0.33
CA ILE A 170 14.26 -23.36 -0.28
C ILE A 170 14.87 -22.71 -1.51
N ALA A 171 14.23 -22.89 -2.66
CA ALA A 171 14.60 -22.21 -3.89
C ALA A 171 14.09 -20.76 -3.88
N LEU A 172 14.96 -19.78 -4.14
CA LEU A 172 14.60 -18.36 -4.25
C LEU A 172 14.45 -17.95 -5.72
N ASP A 173 13.27 -17.53 -6.11
CA ASP A 173 13.01 -16.86 -7.38
C ASP A 173 13.05 -15.33 -7.18
N ILE A 174 13.84 -14.65 -8.00
CA ILE A 174 13.89 -13.19 -8.04
C ILE A 174 13.13 -12.71 -9.26
N LEU A 175 12.01 -12.06 -9.06
CA LEU A 175 11.14 -11.56 -10.12
C LEU A 175 11.29 -10.05 -10.30
N GLU A 176 11.18 -9.57 -11.54
CA GLU A 176 11.02 -8.15 -11.82
C GLU A 176 9.60 -7.68 -11.44
N ARG A 177 9.47 -6.40 -11.05
CA ARG A 177 8.18 -5.81 -10.65
C ARG A 177 7.31 -5.41 -11.84
N ASN A 178 7.14 -6.33 -12.78
CA ASN A 178 6.34 -6.15 -14.00
C ASN A 178 5.14 -7.11 -14.09
N VAL A 179 4.87 -7.84 -13.02
CA VAL A 179 3.68 -8.71 -12.96
C VAL A 179 2.43 -7.82 -12.89
N PRO A 180 1.48 -7.96 -13.83
CA PRO A 180 0.21 -7.25 -13.77
C PRO A 180 -0.55 -7.55 -12.46
N TYR A 181 -1.21 -6.54 -11.91
CA TYR A 181 -1.86 -6.67 -10.61
C TYR A 181 -2.90 -7.80 -10.56
N GLU A 182 -3.68 -7.94 -11.60
CA GLU A 182 -4.70 -9.00 -11.75
C GLU A 182 -4.10 -10.42 -11.79
N LYS A 183 -2.81 -10.56 -12.11
CA LYS A 183 -2.08 -11.84 -12.11
C LYS A 183 -1.34 -12.10 -10.78
N MET A 184 -1.29 -11.13 -9.89
CA MET A 184 -0.56 -11.24 -8.63
C MET A 184 -1.07 -12.38 -7.74
N PRO A 185 -2.40 -12.61 -7.56
CA PRO A 185 -2.90 -13.73 -6.75
C PRO A 185 -2.38 -15.09 -7.23
N GLU A 186 -2.44 -15.35 -8.54
CA GLU A 186 -1.95 -16.60 -9.12
C GLU A 186 -0.41 -16.71 -9.11
N THR A 187 0.27 -15.57 -9.14
CA THR A 187 1.74 -15.54 -9.03
C THR A 187 2.17 -15.92 -7.63
N LEU A 188 1.56 -15.32 -6.60
CA LEU A 188 1.90 -15.60 -5.19
C LEU A 188 1.60 -17.06 -4.82
N LYS A 189 0.53 -17.67 -5.31
CA LYS A 189 0.19 -19.08 -5.06
C LYS A 189 1.27 -20.07 -5.52
N LYS A 190 2.23 -19.67 -6.36
CA LYS A 190 3.35 -20.53 -6.79
C LYS A 190 4.43 -20.69 -5.73
N TYR A 191 4.40 -19.89 -4.66
CA TYR A 191 5.43 -19.78 -3.63
C TYR A 191 4.92 -20.14 -2.24
N ASP A 192 5.83 -20.40 -1.31
CA ASP A 192 5.56 -20.77 0.07
C ASP A 192 6.05 -19.68 1.03
N VAL A 193 7.08 -18.95 0.61
CA VAL A 193 7.71 -17.89 1.38
C VAL A 193 7.79 -16.62 0.52
N PHE A 194 7.45 -15.49 1.10
CA PHE A 194 7.62 -14.17 0.50
C PHE A 194 8.77 -13.45 1.20
N VAL A 195 9.70 -12.91 0.41
CA VAL A 195 10.76 -12.04 0.91
C VAL A 195 10.35 -10.60 0.65
N ASP A 196 10.06 -9.83 1.71
CA ASP A 196 9.71 -8.41 1.60
C ASP A 196 10.95 -7.53 1.54
N ARG A 197 10.74 -6.24 1.35
CA ARG A 197 11.78 -5.20 1.38
C ARG A 197 12.39 -5.08 2.79
N PHE A 198 13.67 -4.70 2.85
CA PHE A 198 14.43 -4.52 4.08
C PHE A 198 14.74 -3.06 4.40
N SER A 199 14.53 -2.15 3.44
CA SER A 199 14.84 -0.72 3.58
C SER A 199 13.79 0.08 4.35
N ILE A 200 12.63 -0.49 4.65
CA ILE A 200 11.50 0.20 5.28
C ILE A 200 10.90 -0.71 6.37
N PRO A 201 10.73 -0.22 7.61
CA PRO A 201 10.25 -1.00 8.74
C PRO A 201 8.71 -1.18 8.74
N SER A 202 8.13 -1.47 7.59
CA SER A 202 6.70 -1.77 7.44
C SER A 202 6.47 -2.69 6.27
N PHE A 203 5.46 -3.52 6.35
CA PHE A 203 5.08 -4.41 5.26
C PHE A 203 4.71 -3.64 3.99
N SER A 204 5.22 -4.10 2.85
CA SER A 204 4.75 -3.61 1.56
C SER A 204 3.33 -4.11 1.29
N LYS A 205 2.59 -3.46 0.38
CA LYS A 205 1.28 -3.98 -0.04
C LYS A 205 1.39 -5.41 -0.57
N THR A 206 2.38 -5.69 -1.40
CA THR A 206 2.61 -7.05 -1.92
C THR A 206 2.92 -8.06 -0.82
N CYS A 207 3.61 -7.64 0.25
CA CYS A 207 3.81 -8.48 1.43
C CYS A 207 2.48 -8.82 2.11
N LEU A 208 1.61 -7.84 2.34
CA LEU A 208 0.27 -8.07 2.91
C LEU A 208 -0.57 -8.98 2.02
N GLU A 209 -0.47 -8.85 0.70
CA GLU A 209 -1.11 -9.75 -0.27
C GLU A 209 -0.56 -11.18 -0.20
N ALA A 210 0.76 -11.33 -0.02
CA ALA A 210 1.40 -12.63 0.21
C ALA A 210 0.97 -13.24 1.54
N MET A 211 0.93 -12.46 2.62
CA MET A 211 0.40 -12.87 3.93
C MET A 211 -1.07 -13.33 3.82
N SER A 212 -1.89 -12.58 3.08
CA SER A 212 -3.28 -12.95 2.79
C SER A 212 -3.37 -14.27 2.03
N SER A 213 -2.42 -14.53 1.13
CA SER A 213 -2.31 -15.78 0.38
C SER A 213 -1.72 -16.93 1.21
N GLY A 214 -1.50 -16.75 2.51
CA GLY A 214 -1.00 -17.78 3.43
C GLY A 214 0.50 -18.08 3.28
N LEU A 215 1.30 -17.17 2.76
CA LEU A 215 2.76 -17.32 2.68
C LEU A 215 3.41 -16.94 4.02
N ALA A 216 4.47 -17.66 4.37
CA ALA A 216 5.40 -17.19 5.39
C ALA A 216 6.17 -15.97 4.86
N VAL A 217 6.62 -15.07 5.75
CA VAL A 217 7.27 -13.82 5.36
C VAL A 217 8.64 -13.66 6.01
N ILE A 218 9.63 -13.30 5.20
CA ILE A 218 10.92 -12.81 5.65
C ILE A 218 10.96 -11.31 5.39
N SER A 219 11.09 -10.50 6.45
CA SER A 219 11.00 -9.04 6.36
C SER A 219 12.03 -8.37 7.27
N TYR A 220 12.10 -7.05 7.21
CA TYR A 220 12.90 -6.23 8.11
C TYR A 220 12.40 -6.36 9.55
N LYS A 221 13.34 -6.59 10.48
CA LYS A 221 13.11 -6.55 11.90
C LYS A 221 14.43 -6.21 12.62
N ASP A 222 14.46 -5.11 13.37
CA ASP A 222 15.57 -4.70 14.25
C ASP A 222 16.97 -4.75 13.58
N ASP A 223 17.08 -4.11 12.39
CA ASP A 223 18.29 -4.07 11.55
C ASP A 223 18.76 -5.44 11.00
N CYS A 224 17.96 -6.48 11.14
CA CYS A 224 18.17 -7.78 10.52
C CYS A 224 16.89 -8.29 9.85
N PHE A 225 17.00 -9.33 9.04
CA PHE A 225 15.78 -10.01 8.56
C PHE A 225 15.21 -10.89 9.68
N SER A 226 13.88 -10.83 9.85
CA SER A 226 13.19 -11.75 10.72
C SER A 226 13.39 -13.16 10.17
N ARG A 227 13.96 -14.06 10.98
CA ARG A 227 14.06 -15.47 10.64
C ARG A 227 12.81 -16.16 11.13
N VAL A 228 12.19 -16.96 10.30
CA VAL A 228 11.43 -18.10 10.79
C VAL A 228 12.46 -19.01 11.45
N GLU A 229 12.31 -19.33 12.73
CA GLU A 229 13.35 -20.04 13.53
C GLU A 229 13.82 -21.31 12.83
N GLU A 230 12.90 -22.03 12.19
CA GLU A 230 13.19 -23.15 11.27
C GLU A 230 12.26 -23.04 10.06
N LEU A 231 12.84 -22.94 8.85
CA LEU A 231 12.09 -22.92 7.61
C LEU A 231 11.73 -24.35 7.17
N ASP A 232 11.00 -25.06 8.02
CA ASP A 232 10.36 -26.32 7.67
C ASP A 232 8.89 -26.09 7.25
N ILE A 233 8.28 -27.12 6.69
CA ILE A 233 6.92 -27.04 6.16
C ILE A 233 5.87 -26.74 7.24
N GLU A 234 6.04 -27.22 8.46
CA GLU A 234 5.05 -27.05 9.54
C GLU A 234 5.10 -25.62 10.08
N ASN A 235 6.29 -25.07 10.28
CA ASN A 235 6.47 -23.68 10.69
C ASN A 235 5.98 -22.71 9.62
N ILE A 236 6.26 -22.99 8.33
CA ILE A 236 5.76 -22.17 7.21
C ILE A 236 4.23 -22.20 7.16
N LYS A 237 3.58 -23.33 7.35
CA LYS A 237 2.11 -23.42 7.43
C LYS A 237 1.54 -22.64 8.60
N LYS A 238 2.13 -22.79 9.78
CA LYS A 238 1.71 -22.10 11.02
C LYS A 238 1.84 -20.59 10.85
N GLU A 239 2.97 -20.13 10.33
CA GLU A 239 3.19 -18.72 10.08
C GLU A 239 2.25 -18.19 9.00
N GLY A 240 2.07 -18.90 7.89
CA GLY A 240 1.14 -18.51 6.83
C GLY A 240 -0.29 -18.36 7.33
N LYS A 241 -0.74 -19.22 8.25
CA LYS A 241 -2.04 -19.07 8.91
C LYS A 241 -2.07 -17.80 9.78
N THR A 242 -1.07 -17.59 10.62
CA THR A 242 -0.98 -16.41 11.49
C THR A 242 -0.97 -15.12 10.67
N ASN A 243 -0.23 -15.10 9.56
CA ASN A 243 -0.16 -13.98 8.64
C ASN A 243 -1.52 -13.71 7.99
N ARG A 244 -2.23 -14.74 7.56
CA ARG A 244 -3.58 -14.63 7.02
C ARG A 244 -4.54 -14.01 8.03
N ASP A 245 -4.58 -14.55 9.25
CA ASP A 245 -5.45 -14.07 10.34
C ASP A 245 -5.15 -12.59 10.66
N PHE A 246 -3.87 -12.21 10.64
CA PHE A 246 -3.46 -10.80 10.82
C PHE A 246 -4.02 -9.88 9.74
N VAL A 247 -3.90 -10.27 8.46
CA VAL A 247 -4.38 -9.46 7.34
C VAL A 247 -5.91 -9.37 7.34
N GLU A 248 -6.62 -10.46 7.57
CA GLU A 248 -8.09 -10.46 7.66
C GLU A 248 -8.60 -9.53 8.77
N LYS A 249 -7.91 -9.52 9.90
CA LYS A 249 -8.30 -8.70 11.05
C LYS A 249 -7.99 -7.21 10.87
N ASN A 250 -6.90 -6.85 10.20
CA ASN A 250 -6.38 -5.48 10.21
C ASN A 250 -6.36 -4.80 8.83
N HIS A 251 -6.37 -5.56 7.74
CA HIS A 251 -6.13 -5.07 6.38
C HIS A 251 -7.19 -5.51 5.36
N ASP A 252 -8.21 -6.25 5.78
CA ASP A 252 -9.30 -6.64 4.87
C ASP A 252 -9.93 -5.42 4.21
N ALA A 253 -10.05 -5.44 2.88
CA ALA A 253 -10.50 -4.27 2.11
C ALA A 253 -11.89 -3.79 2.51
N LYS A 254 -12.78 -4.70 2.93
CA LYS A 254 -14.12 -4.35 3.40
C LYS A 254 -14.07 -3.62 4.75
N LEU A 255 -13.19 -4.04 5.66
CA LEU A 255 -13.01 -3.36 6.95
C LEU A 255 -12.42 -1.96 6.74
N VAL A 256 -11.40 -1.83 5.89
CA VAL A 256 -10.77 -0.54 5.56
C VAL A 256 -11.75 0.38 4.84
N ALA A 257 -12.55 -0.14 3.91
CA ALA A 257 -13.61 0.62 3.23
C ALA A 257 -14.64 1.17 4.23
N ASN A 258 -15.07 0.38 5.20
CA ASN A 258 -15.98 0.83 6.26
C ASN A 258 -15.39 1.97 7.12
N GLN A 259 -14.08 1.93 7.40
CA GLN A 259 -13.40 3.02 8.09
C GLN A 259 -13.37 4.29 7.22
N LEU A 260 -13.00 4.13 5.94
CA LEU A 260 -12.93 5.26 5.00
C LEU A 260 -14.31 5.87 4.73
N SER A 261 -15.36 5.06 4.64
CA SER A 261 -16.76 5.50 4.49
C SER A 261 -17.19 6.46 5.61
N ARG A 262 -16.83 6.14 6.86
CA ARG A 262 -17.10 7.02 8.02
C ARG A 262 -16.34 8.34 7.89
N ILE A 263 -15.06 8.29 7.56
CA ILE A 263 -14.23 9.49 7.37
C ILE A 263 -14.81 10.39 6.28
N TRP A 264 -15.31 9.82 5.16
CA TRP A 264 -15.92 10.61 4.11
C TRP A 264 -17.21 11.32 4.56
N ARG A 265 -18.02 10.68 5.39
CA ARG A 265 -19.23 11.29 5.96
C ARG A 265 -18.87 12.39 6.96
N ASP A 266 -17.96 12.09 7.91
CA ASP A 266 -17.53 13.06 8.94
C ASP A 266 -16.89 14.33 8.34
N VAL A 267 -16.30 14.23 7.16
CA VAL A 267 -15.72 15.38 6.44
C VAL A 267 -16.77 16.19 5.71
N TYR A 268 -17.86 15.54 5.26
CA TYR A 268 -18.95 16.18 4.54
C TYR A 268 -19.91 16.94 5.47
N ASP A 269 -20.23 16.36 6.63
CA ASP A 269 -21.09 16.95 7.65
C ASP A 269 -20.41 18.18 8.33
#